data_1859f1ceddb2661ed53f7fb02c2775a2
#
_entry.id   1859f1ceddb2661ed53f7fb02c2775a2
#
_cell.length_a   1.000
_cell.length_b   1.000
_cell.length_c   1.000
_cell.angle_alpha   90.00
_cell.angle_beta   90.00
_cell.angle_gamma   90.00
#
_symmetry.space_group_name_H-M   'P 1'
#
loop_
_entity.id
_entity.type
_entity.pdbx_description
1 polymer ?
#
loop_
_entity_poly.entity_id
_entity_poly.type
_entity_poly.pdbx_seq_one_letter_code
_entity_poly.pdbx_strand_id
1 'polypeptide(L)'
;MYEVFIDNKLIVFSEFNKNVKISSNFVEIQTNNLAEIDVLSLRASLSSAITIVIRSSTIEKDFKHVFKNHQKIEAAGGIVKRKNDYLFIERNGVWDLPKGKVEENESVEEAAVREIEEECGIENQLFIVF
;
A
#
# COMPACT_ATOMS: atom_id res chain seq x y z
N MET A 1 8.19 -3.29 9.73
CA MET A 1 7.32 -4.22 9.00
C MET A 1 6.75 -3.48 7.82
N TYR A 2 6.78 -4.07 6.62
CA TYR A 2 6.14 -3.54 5.42
C TYR A 2 5.12 -4.57 4.91
N GLU A 3 3.99 -4.09 4.43
CA GLU A 3 2.93 -4.89 3.82
C GLU A 3 2.68 -4.39 2.41
N VAL A 4 2.67 -5.30 1.44
CA VAL A 4 2.46 -4.97 0.03
C VAL A 4 1.45 -5.95 -0.55
N PHE A 5 0.50 -5.43 -1.30
CA PHE A 5 -0.45 -6.23 -2.04
C PHE A 5 -0.05 -6.30 -3.51
N ILE A 6 0.03 -7.53 -4.05
CA ILE A 6 0.24 -7.80 -5.46
C ILE A 6 -0.87 -8.77 -5.91
N ASP A 7 -1.71 -8.35 -6.84
CA ASP A 7 -2.82 -9.17 -7.36
C ASP A 7 -3.68 -9.82 -6.25
N ASN A 8 -4.12 -9.05 -5.27
CA ASN A 8 -4.90 -9.49 -4.09
C ASN A 8 -4.15 -10.45 -3.14
N LYS A 9 -2.85 -10.54 -3.22
CA LYS A 9 -2.00 -11.36 -2.36
C LYS A 9 -1.11 -10.46 -1.52
N LEU A 10 -0.98 -10.82 -0.25
CA LEU A 10 -0.22 -10.06 0.73
C LEU A 10 1.24 -10.55 0.82
N ILE A 11 2.18 -9.63 0.70
CA ILE A 11 3.59 -9.86 1.01
C ILE A 11 3.96 -9.06 2.25
N VAL A 12 4.44 -9.72 3.27
CA VAL A 12 4.85 -9.12 4.55
C VAL A 12 6.34 -9.22 4.73
N PHE A 13 7.02 -8.09 4.85
CA PHE A 13 8.42 -8.04 5.29
C PHE A 13 8.45 -7.79 6.80
N SER A 14 8.99 -8.72 7.57
CA SER A 14 9.01 -8.65 9.02
C SER A 14 10.33 -9.13 9.62
N GLU A 15 10.64 -8.63 10.80
CA GLU A 15 11.73 -9.16 11.63
C GLU A 15 11.39 -10.57 12.14
N PHE A 16 12.43 -11.37 12.44
CA PHE A 16 12.26 -12.76 12.88
C PHE A 16 11.36 -12.90 14.11
N ASN A 17 11.41 -11.96 15.03
CA ASN A 17 10.74 -12.04 16.34
C ASN A 17 9.37 -11.34 16.39
N LYS A 18 8.90 -10.77 15.28
CA LYS A 18 7.58 -10.11 15.27
C LYS A 18 6.45 -11.08 14.93
N ASN A 19 5.39 -11.05 15.75
CA ASN A 19 4.16 -11.74 15.41
C ASN A 19 3.48 -11.03 14.23
N VAL A 20 3.23 -11.79 13.17
CA VAL A 20 2.46 -11.36 12.01
C VAL A 20 1.13 -12.10 12.06
N LYS A 21 0.02 -11.35 12.05
CA LYS A 21 -1.31 -11.97 11.90
C LYS A 21 -1.43 -12.44 10.44
N ILE A 22 -1.42 -13.74 10.25
CA ILE A 22 -1.44 -14.35 8.93
C ILE A 22 -2.71 -15.18 8.77
N SER A 23 -3.30 -15.16 7.58
CA SER A 23 -4.35 -16.11 7.20
C SER A 23 -3.81 -17.54 7.15
N SER A 24 -4.69 -18.52 7.17
CA SER A 24 -4.32 -19.96 7.23
C SER A 24 -3.50 -20.48 6.05
N ASN A 25 -3.40 -19.73 4.96
CA ASN A 25 -2.68 -20.13 3.75
C ASN A 25 -1.53 -19.15 3.49
N PHE A 26 -0.33 -19.48 3.97
CA PHE A 26 0.85 -18.64 3.81
C PHE A 26 2.10 -19.48 3.52
N VAL A 27 3.10 -18.83 2.91
CA VAL A 27 4.47 -19.32 2.76
C VAL A 27 5.39 -18.40 3.54
N GLU A 28 6.26 -18.94 4.39
CA GLU A 28 7.27 -18.16 5.09
C GLU A 28 8.64 -18.41 4.44
N ILE A 29 9.31 -17.32 4.11
CA ILE A 29 10.67 -17.32 3.58
C ILE A 29 11.58 -16.67 4.62
N GLN A 30 12.50 -17.44 5.17
CA GLN A 30 13.53 -16.96 6.06
C GLN A 30 14.84 -16.82 5.29
N THR A 31 15.36 -15.61 5.19
CA THR A 31 16.58 -15.37 4.44
C THR A 31 17.39 -14.22 5.00
N ASN A 32 18.70 -14.38 4.99
CA ASN A 32 19.66 -13.32 5.24
C ASN A 32 20.24 -12.75 3.93
N ASN A 33 19.80 -13.24 2.77
CA ASN A 33 20.23 -12.80 1.46
C ASN A 33 19.08 -12.87 0.46
N LEU A 34 18.43 -11.74 0.22
CA LEU A 34 17.34 -11.59 -0.76
C LEU A 34 17.85 -11.28 -2.19
N ALA A 35 19.15 -11.39 -2.45
CA ALA A 35 19.73 -11.03 -3.75
C ALA A 35 19.09 -11.77 -4.95
N GLU A 36 18.48 -12.93 -4.70
CA GLU A 36 17.83 -13.78 -5.70
C GLU A 36 16.30 -13.63 -5.74
N ILE A 37 15.71 -12.85 -4.82
CA ILE A 37 14.27 -12.66 -4.77
C ILE A 37 13.92 -11.34 -5.48
N ASP A 38 13.17 -11.45 -6.55
CA ASP A 38 12.54 -10.33 -7.22
C ASP A 38 11.00 -10.46 -7.20
N VAL A 39 10.30 -9.42 -7.69
CA VAL A 39 8.83 -9.42 -7.72
C VAL A 39 8.27 -10.53 -8.60
N LEU A 40 8.97 -10.93 -9.67
CA LEU A 40 8.52 -11.99 -10.57
C LEU A 40 8.61 -13.36 -9.90
N SER A 41 9.71 -13.63 -9.18
CA SER A 41 9.86 -14.85 -8.38
C SER A 41 8.83 -14.92 -7.25
N LEU A 42 8.53 -13.80 -6.60
CA LEU A 42 7.46 -13.72 -5.61
C LEU A 42 6.09 -14.00 -6.23
N ARG A 43 5.78 -13.43 -7.40
CA ARG A 43 4.53 -13.73 -8.13
C ARG A 43 4.39 -15.21 -8.49
N ALA A 44 5.47 -15.84 -8.94
CA ALA A 44 5.47 -17.26 -9.26
C ALA A 44 5.22 -18.13 -8.01
N SER A 45 5.83 -17.78 -6.88
CA SER A 45 5.62 -18.45 -5.59
C SER A 45 4.21 -18.24 -5.02
N LEU A 46 3.51 -17.19 -5.46
CA LEU A 46 2.16 -16.85 -5.04
C LEU A 46 1.07 -17.70 -5.72
N SER A 47 1.39 -18.60 -6.64
CA SER A 47 0.37 -19.38 -7.36
C SER A 47 -0.53 -20.20 -6.42
N SER A 48 -0.04 -20.59 -5.25
CA SER A 48 -0.75 -21.42 -4.27
C SER A 48 -0.99 -20.75 -2.91
N ALA A 49 -0.29 -19.65 -2.58
CA ALA A 49 -0.39 -18.97 -1.29
C ALA A 49 -1.10 -17.62 -1.40
N ILE A 50 -1.87 -17.25 -0.38
CA ILE A 50 -2.53 -15.94 -0.26
C ILE A 50 -1.59 -14.94 0.40
N THR A 51 -0.65 -15.40 1.21
CA THR A 51 0.30 -14.54 1.95
C THR A 51 1.70 -15.11 1.83
N ILE A 52 2.68 -14.25 1.59
CA ILE A 52 4.11 -14.57 1.74
C ILE A 52 4.67 -13.73 2.88
N VAL A 53 5.32 -14.37 3.82
CA VAL A 53 6.04 -13.71 4.91
C VAL A 53 7.53 -13.83 4.67
N ILE A 54 8.20 -12.71 4.51
CA ILE A 54 9.65 -12.62 4.37
C ILE A 54 10.23 -12.19 5.70
N ARG A 55 10.99 -13.08 6.35
CA ARG A 55 11.67 -12.82 7.61
C ARG A 55 13.12 -12.43 7.35
N SER A 56 13.50 -11.26 7.85
CA SER A 56 14.87 -10.74 7.69
C SER A 56 15.27 -9.86 8.86
N SER A 57 16.57 -9.71 9.07
CA SER A 57 17.16 -8.71 9.96
C SER A 57 17.33 -7.33 9.32
N THR A 58 17.16 -7.22 7.99
CA THR A 58 17.39 -6.01 7.19
C THR A 58 16.20 -5.66 6.32
N ILE A 59 15.00 -5.65 6.91
CA ILE A 59 13.71 -5.56 6.20
C ILE A 59 13.61 -4.35 5.26
N GLU A 60 14.14 -3.18 5.65
CA GLU A 60 14.10 -1.98 4.81
C GLU A 60 14.98 -2.13 3.56
N LYS A 61 16.19 -2.66 3.73
CA LYS A 61 17.11 -2.94 2.62
C LYS A 61 16.51 -3.95 1.67
N ASP A 62 15.90 -4.98 2.22
CA ASP A 62 15.31 -6.09 1.47
C ASP A 62 14.08 -5.63 0.71
N PHE A 63 13.22 -4.83 1.32
CA PHE A 63 12.10 -4.19 0.66
C PHE A 63 12.55 -3.34 -0.54
N LYS A 64 13.52 -2.43 -0.32
CA LYS A 64 14.09 -1.60 -1.39
C LYS A 64 14.72 -2.44 -2.50
N HIS A 65 15.38 -3.55 -2.15
CA HIS A 65 15.99 -4.46 -3.13
C HIS A 65 14.94 -5.16 -4.01
N VAL A 66 13.91 -5.73 -3.40
CA VAL A 66 12.84 -6.43 -4.12
C VAL A 66 12.13 -5.51 -5.09
N PHE A 67 11.88 -4.26 -4.69
CA PHE A 67 11.16 -3.26 -5.49
C PHE A 67 12.05 -2.26 -6.22
N LYS A 68 13.37 -2.51 -6.35
CA LYS A 68 14.34 -1.60 -6.95
C LYS A 68 14.03 -1.15 -8.39
N ASN A 69 13.30 -1.97 -9.14
CA ASN A 69 12.89 -1.69 -10.52
C ASN A 69 11.48 -1.07 -10.62
N HIS A 70 10.85 -0.75 -9.47
CA HIS A 70 9.52 -0.16 -9.41
C HIS A 70 9.63 1.30 -8.99
N GLN A 71 8.90 2.16 -9.69
CA GLN A 71 8.78 3.55 -9.29
C GLN A 71 7.89 3.64 -8.06
N LYS A 72 8.38 4.30 -6.99
CA LYS A 72 7.54 4.67 -5.85
C LYS A 72 6.64 5.83 -6.27
N ILE A 73 5.34 5.65 -6.10
CA ILE A 73 4.35 6.71 -6.25
C ILE A 73 3.70 6.88 -4.87
N GLU A 74 3.74 8.09 -4.35
CA GLU A 74 2.95 8.49 -3.20
C GLU A 74 1.61 9.01 -3.66
N ALA A 75 0.55 8.60 -2.97
CA ALA A 75 -0.79 9.10 -3.18
C ALA A 75 -1.37 9.53 -1.84
N ALA A 76 -2.20 10.54 -1.87
CA ALA A 76 -2.90 11.06 -0.71
C ALA A 76 -4.38 11.21 -1.01
N GLY A 77 -5.21 11.10 -0.01
CA GLY A 77 -6.63 11.29 -0.12
C GLY A 77 -7.28 11.53 1.23
N GLY A 78 -8.59 11.55 1.27
CA GLY A 78 -9.26 11.81 2.51
C GLY A 78 -10.69 11.30 2.57
N ILE A 79 -11.17 11.16 3.79
CA ILE A 79 -12.58 10.88 4.07
C ILE A 79 -13.31 12.20 4.23
N VAL A 80 -14.22 12.48 3.31
CA VAL A 80 -15.09 13.66 3.38
C VAL A 80 -16.37 13.28 4.12
N LYS A 81 -16.65 14.01 5.19
CA LYS A 81 -17.84 13.80 6.02
C LYS A 81 -18.71 15.04 6.08
N ARG A 82 -20.01 14.86 5.86
CA ARG A 82 -21.04 15.88 6.07
C ARG A 82 -22.14 15.33 6.96
N LYS A 83 -22.22 15.79 8.21
CA LYS A 83 -23.12 15.25 9.24
C LYS A 83 -22.83 13.75 9.48
N ASN A 84 -23.72 12.85 9.04
CA ASN A 84 -23.59 11.41 9.17
C ASN A 84 -23.26 10.70 7.84
N ASP A 85 -23.11 11.48 6.77
CA ASP A 85 -22.87 10.96 5.44
C ASP A 85 -21.38 11.02 5.12
N TYR A 86 -20.90 10.04 4.36
CA TYR A 86 -19.54 9.95 3.84
C TYR A 86 -19.57 9.99 2.32
N LEU A 87 -18.62 10.70 1.72
CA LEU A 87 -18.47 10.78 0.29
C LEU A 87 -17.64 9.60 -0.22
N PHE A 88 -18.16 8.96 -1.26
CA PHE A 88 -17.43 8.00 -2.09
C PHE A 88 -17.53 8.43 -3.55
N ILE A 89 -16.50 8.17 -4.31
CA ILE A 89 -16.51 8.34 -5.76
C ILE A 89 -16.67 6.99 -6.44
N GLU A 90 -17.27 6.98 -7.62
CA GLU A 90 -17.32 5.80 -8.47
C GLU A 90 -16.32 5.96 -9.62
N ARG A 91 -15.39 5.03 -9.74
CA ARG A 91 -14.40 5.01 -10.80
C ARG A 91 -14.36 3.62 -11.45
N ASN A 92 -14.69 3.55 -12.74
CA ASN A 92 -14.72 2.29 -13.49
C ASN A 92 -15.61 1.20 -12.87
N GLY A 93 -16.76 1.59 -12.29
CA GLY A 93 -17.70 0.67 -11.66
C GLY A 93 -17.28 0.19 -10.25
N VAL A 94 -16.28 0.81 -9.64
CA VAL A 94 -15.80 0.50 -8.28
C VAL A 94 -15.93 1.73 -7.40
N TRP A 95 -16.46 1.55 -6.20
CA TRP A 95 -16.51 2.59 -5.18
C TRP A 95 -15.11 2.80 -4.57
N ASP A 96 -14.71 4.05 -4.46
CA ASP A 96 -13.39 4.46 -3.95
C ASP A 96 -13.50 5.75 -3.13
N LEU A 97 -12.44 6.10 -2.43
CA LEU A 97 -12.30 7.41 -1.79
C LEU A 97 -11.56 8.37 -2.73
N PRO A 98 -11.87 9.68 -2.67
CA PRO A 98 -11.12 10.66 -3.44
C PRO A 98 -9.66 10.65 -3.04
N LYS A 99 -8.77 10.50 -4.01
CA LYS A 99 -7.32 10.43 -3.82
C LYS A 99 -6.58 10.59 -5.14
N GLY A 100 -5.38 11.06 -5.05
CA GLY A 100 -4.49 11.09 -6.19
C GLY A 100 -3.03 11.20 -5.79
N LYS A 101 -2.18 11.46 -6.77
CA LYS A 101 -0.73 11.44 -6.62
C LYS A 101 -0.26 12.70 -5.89
N VAL A 102 0.65 12.54 -4.92
CA VAL A 102 1.38 13.66 -4.33
C VAL A 102 2.33 14.24 -5.36
N GLU A 103 2.25 15.55 -5.60
CA GLU A 103 3.07 16.27 -6.54
C GLU A 103 4.41 16.70 -5.92
N GLU A 104 5.32 17.19 -6.77
CA GLU A 104 6.62 17.66 -6.32
C GLU A 104 6.47 18.94 -5.47
N ASN A 105 7.10 18.95 -4.31
CA ASN A 105 7.03 20.04 -3.30
C ASN A 105 5.67 20.21 -2.61
N GLU A 106 4.81 19.24 -2.67
CA GLU A 106 3.52 19.20 -1.99
C GLU A 106 3.60 18.27 -0.77
N SER A 107 2.99 18.66 0.34
CA SER A 107 2.81 17.75 1.48
C SER A 107 1.67 16.75 1.22
N VAL A 108 1.64 15.66 1.98
CA VAL A 108 0.57 14.64 1.88
C VAL A 108 -0.80 15.27 2.18
N GLU A 109 -0.86 16.18 3.14
CA GLU A 109 -2.07 16.91 3.54
C GLU A 109 -2.55 17.85 2.44
N GLU A 110 -1.66 18.61 1.80
CA GLU A 110 -1.98 19.48 0.68
C GLU A 110 -2.48 18.69 -0.52
N ALA A 111 -1.80 17.61 -0.88
CA ALA A 111 -2.22 16.71 -1.94
C ALA A 111 -3.61 16.14 -1.69
N ALA A 112 -3.90 15.68 -0.48
CA ALA A 112 -5.20 15.11 -0.14
C ALA A 112 -6.33 16.14 -0.28
N VAL A 113 -6.12 17.38 0.15
CA VAL A 113 -7.10 18.47 0.00
C VAL A 113 -7.31 18.77 -1.48
N ARG A 114 -6.25 18.99 -2.24
CA ARG A 114 -6.31 19.28 -3.68
C ARG A 114 -7.06 18.19 -4.44
N GLU A 115 -6.72 16.92 -4.22
CA GLU A 115 -7.38 15.79 -4.91
C GLU A 115 -8.88 15.69 -4.58
N ILE A 116 -9.27 15.98 -3.32
CA ILE A 116 -10.69 16.03 -2.94
C ILE A 116 -11.41 17.17 -3.66
N GLU A 117 -10.79 18.34 -3.73
CA GLU A 117 -11.35 19.50 -4.43
C GLU A 117 -11.49 19.24 -5.93
N GLU A 118 -10.45 18.67 -6.56
CA GLU A 118 -10.44 18.36 -7.99
C GLU A 118 -11.43 17.26 -8.38
N GLU A 119 -11.48 16.15 -7.62
CA GLU A 119 -12.33 15.01 -7.95
C GLU A 119 -13.80 15.20 -7.55
N CYS A 120 -14.06 16.00 -6.52
CA CYS A 120 -15.40 16.13 -5.93
C CYS A 120 -16.03 17.53 -6.07
N GLY A 121 -15.24 18.54 -6.44
CA GLY A 121 -15.71 19.94 -6.52
C GLY A 121 -16.13 20.51 -5.16
N ILE A 122 -15.50 20.10 -4.07
CA ILE A 122 -15.85 20.47 -2.71
C ILE A 122 -14.71 21.29 -2.12
N GLU A 123 -15.01 22.54 -1.73
CA GLU A 123 -14.08 23.44 -1.05
C GLU A 123 -14.48 23.62 0.42
N ASN A 124 -13.49 23.90 1.27
CA ASN A 124 -13.68 24.31 2.66
C ASN A 124 -14.51 23.36 3.55
N GLN A 125 -14.39 22.06 3.35
CA GLN A 125 -15.02 21.03 4.18
C GLN A 125 -14.04 20.46 5.20
N LEU A 126 -14.57 19.79 6.23
CA LEU A 126 -13.76 19.05 7.19
C LEU A 126 -13.40 17.68 6.62
N PHE A 127 -12.10 17.42 6.42
CA PHE A 127 -11.57 16.16 5.92
C PHE A 127 -10.78 15.42 7.00
N ILE A 128 -10.76 14.10 6.92
CA ILE A 128 -9.77 13.24 7.59
C ILE A 128 -8.82 12.77 6.50
N VAL A 129 -7.56 13.20 6.57
CA VAL A 129 -6.51 12.90 5.59
C VAL A 129 -5.82 11.57 5.90
N PHE A 130 -5.41 10.81 4.89
CA PHE A 130 -4.65 9.56 5.02
C PHE A 130 -3.64 9.39 3.89
#